data_cb0dd457616ba82ec964f190c9116fd2
#
_entry.id   cb0dd457616ba82ec964f190c9116fd2
#
_cell.length_a   1.000
_cell.length_b   1.000
_cell.length_c   1.000
_cell.angle_alpha   90.00
_cell.angle_beta   90.00
_cell.angle_gamma   90.00
#
_symmetry.space_group_name_H-M   'P 1'
#
loop_
_entity.id
_entity.type
_entity.pdbx_description
1 polymer ?
#
loop_
_entity_poly.entity_id
_entity_poly.type
_entity_poly.pdbx_seq_one_letter_code
_entity_poly.pdbx_strand_id
1 'polypeptide(L)'
;MALQNLETRLSGESLDGRKGRTALQNGDEVVDSRFDRRLAKLLHHAAHIFCEKGYEGASMRDLSRAAGMSLAGLYHYFDSKEDLLYLIQKHTFRTIIERLQERLKDSKGAEARVRTFIENHLDYFLANKEAMKVLTHEDDTLKNGRGAEIRAIKREYYKICLDLLEDLRREKGLQFSGRLAVLGLFGMINWIYTWHNPRVDLDARAMAEEMSNLFLRGVLNPGKTKRKIAKTSA
;
A
#
# COMPACT_ATOMS: atom_id res chain seq x y z
N MET A 1 5.57 -8.52 23.52
CA MET A 1 6.84 -9.07 23.02
C MET A 1 6.73 -9.70 21.63
N ALA A 2 5.77 -10.59 21.35
CA ALA A 2 5.62 -11.19 20.01
C ALA A 2 5.30 -10.12 18.93
N LEU A 3 4.39 -9.20 19.21
CA LEU A 3 4.00 -8.13 18.29
C LEU A 3 5.14 -7.15 17.99
N GLN A 4 5.92 -6.74 19.00
CA GLN A 4 7.10 -5.86 18.81
C GLN A 4 8.16 -6.52 17.93
N ASN A 5 8.42 -7.82 18.10
CA ASN A 5 9.32 -8.55 17.22
C ASN A 5 8.80 -8.66 15.78
N LEU A 6 7.47 -8.79 15.61
CA LEU A 6 6.79 -8.78 14.32
C LEU A 6 6.87 -7.41 13.66
N GLU A 7 6.63 -6.35 14.42
CA GLU A 7 6.70 -4.96 13.93
C GLU A 7 8.10 -4.59 13.47
N THR A 8 9.14 -4.96 14.23
CA THR A 8 10.53 -4.70 13.89
C THR A 8 10.93 -5.43 12.61
N ARG A 9 10.51 -6.68 12.43
CA ARG A 9 10.77 -7.46 11.21
C ARG A 9 10.07 -6.91 9.98
N LEU A 10 8.81 -6.47 10.11
CA LEU A 10 8.06 -5.85 9.02
C LEU A 10 8.55 -4.43 8.68
N SER A 11 9.33 -3.80 9.56
CA SER A 11 9.93 -2.48 9.33
C SER A 11 11.29 -2.54 8.67
N GLY A 12 11.86 -3.74 8.44
CA GLY A 12 13.21 -3.91 7.91
C GLY A 12 14.31 -3.40 8.85
N GLU A 13 13.97 -3.04 10.09
CA GLU A 13 14.94 -2.60 11.09
C GLU A 13 15.65 -3.83 11.67
N SER A 14 16.95 -3.93 11.41
CA SER A 14 17.80 -4.97 11.98
C SER A 14 17.91 -4.82 13.50
N LEU A 15 17.61 -5.88 14.24
CA LEU A 15 17.75 -5.93 15.70
C LEU A 15 19.21 -5.98 16.18
N ASP A 16 20.19 -5.67 15.33
CA ASP A 16 21.59 -5.84 15.73
C ASP A 16 22.35 -4.54 15.92
N GLY A 17 22.38 -4.13 17.19
CA GLY A 17 23.32 -3.19 17.80
C GLY A 17 24.43 -3.89 18.58
N ARG A 18 24.91 -5.09 18.20
CA ARG A 18 26.09 -5.71 18.83
C ARG A 18 27.06 -6.25 17.79
N LYS A 19 28.24 -5.63 17.78
CA LYS A 19 29.44 -6.12 17.11
C LYS A 19 29.83 -7.48 17.68
N GLY A 20 29.94 -8.50 16.84
CA GLY A 20 30.49 -9.81 17.19
C GLY A 20 30.37 -10.75 16.00
N ARG A 21 31.42 -10.79 15.17
CA ARG A 21 31.60 -11.80 14.12
C ARG A 21 31.60 -13.19 14.70
N THR A 22 30.80 -14.14 14.19
CA THR A 22 31.31 -15.42 13.65
C THR A 22 30.14 -16.38 13.36
N ALA A 23 30.07 -16.84 12.12
CA ALA A 23 29.49 -18.11 11.63
C ALA A 23 28.18 -18.65 12.24
N LEU A 24 27.01 -18.15 11.73
CA LEU A 24 25.71 -18.86 11.75
C LEU A 24 24.73 -18.26 10.69
N GLN A 25 25.20 -18.01 9.45
CA GLN A 25 24.42 -17.21 8.47
C GLN A 25 23.34 -17.98 7.70
N ASN A 26 23.34 -19.31 7.64
CA ASN A 26 22.39 -20.04 6.78
C ASN A 26 21.13 -20.57 7.49
N GLY A 27 21.13 -20.70 8.80
CA GLY A 27 19.99 -21.22 9.57
C GLY A 27 18.96 -20.13 9.88
N ASP A 28 19.41 -18.96 10.25
CA ASP A 28 18.55 -17.85 10.68
C ASP A 28 17.81 -17.19 9.50
N GLU A 29 18.45 -17.04 8.32
CA GLU A 29 17.78 -16.56 7.10
C GLU A 29 16.67 -17.51 6.62
N VAL A 30 16.85 -18.82 6.73
CA VAL A 30 15.83 -19.81 6.32
C VAL A 30 14.66 -19.85 7.30
N VAL A 31 14.91 -19.68 8.59
CA VAL A 31 13.85 -19.61 9.62
C VAL A 31 13.07 -18.32 9.47
N ASP A 32 13.74 -17.20 9.26
CA ASP A 32 13.13 -15.87 9.03
C ASP A 32 12.22 -15.89 7.79
N SER A 33 12.69 -16.42 6.67
CA SER A 33 11.90 -16.51 5.43
C SER A 33 10.67 -17.44 5.52
N ARG A 34 10.70 -18.46 6.38
CA ARG A 34 9.55 -19.34 6.65
C ARG A 34 8.52 -18.66 7.54
N PHE A 35 8.99 -17.94 8.54
CA PHE A 35 8.13 -17.17 9.44
C PHE A 35 7.41 -16.06 8.68
N ASP A 36 8.14 -15.28 7.87
CA ASP A 36 7.57 -14.19 7.07
C ASP A 36 6.54 -14.68 6.06
N ARG A 37 6.80 -15.81 5.40
CA ARG A 37 5.83 -16.45 4.50
C ARG A 37 4.58 -16.93 5.23
N ARG A 38 4.71 -17.43 6.45
CA ARG A 38 3.58 -17.86 7.27
C ARG A 38 2.76 -16.68 7.74
N LEU A 39 3.43 -15.60 8.16
CA LEU A 39 2.79 -14.35 8.54
C LEU A 39 2.03 -13.74 7.37
N ALA A 40 2.64 -13.62 6.19
CA ALA A 40 1.99 -13.09 5.00
C ALA A 40 0.72 -13.88 4.63
N LYS A 41 0.77 -15.22 4.68
CA LYS A 41 -0.41 -16.08 4.48
C LYS A 41 -1.50 -15.80 5.51
N LEU A 42 -1.13 -15.62 6.76
CA LEU A 42 -2.04 -15.37 7.86
C LEU A 42 -2.72 -14.00 7.72
N LEU A 43 -1.97 -12.96 7.34
CA LEU A 43 -2.50 -11.64 7.03
C LEU A 43 -3.45 -11.68 5.82
N HIS A 44 -3.13 -12.49 4.80
CA HIS A 44 -4.01 -12.69 3.64
C HIS A 44 -5.34 -13.34 4.05
N HIS A 45 -5.33 -14.42 4.84
CA HIS A 45 -6.56 -15.03 5.35
C HIS A 45 -7.38 -14.08 6.23
N ALA A 46 -6.70 -13.28 7.05
CA ALA A 46 -7.37 -12.28 7.87
C ALA A 46 -8.02 -11.17 7.02
N ALA A 47 -7.33 -10.70 5.97
CA ALA A 47 -7.88 -9.73 5.04
C ALA A 47 -9.13 -10.28 4.33
N HIS A 48 -9.10 -11.57 3.92
CA HIS A 48 -10.26 -12.24 3.34
C HIS A 48 -11.47 -12.22 4.29
N ILE A 49 -11.29 -12.62 5.55
CA ILE A 49 -12.38 -12.64 6.54
C ILE A 49 -12.91 -11.22 6.84
N PHE A 50 -12.03 -10.22 6.95
CA PHE A 50 -12.46 -8.83 7.13
C PHE A 50 -13.20 -8.30 5.89
N CYS A 51 -12.79 -8.71 4.69
CA CYS A 51 -13.47 -8.37 3.45
C CYS A 51 -14.89 -8.96 3.36
N GLU A 52 -15.08 -10.22 3.79
CA GLU A 52 -16.35 -10.92 3.73
C GLU A 52 -17.34 -10.49 4.81
N LYS A 53 -16.88 -10.39 6.07
CA LYS A 53 -17.73 -10.19 7.24
C LYS A 53 -17.75 -8.74 7.75
N GLY A 54 -16.88 -7.89 7.22
CA GLY A 54 -16.54 -6.61 7.83
C GLY A 54 -15.67 -6.79 9.07
N TYR A 55 -15.00 -5.74 9.51
CA TYR A 55 -14.16 -5.79 10.70
C TYR A 55 -14.97 -6.12 11.96
N GLU A 56 -16.12 -5.47 12.18
CA GLU A 56 -16.95 -5.69 13.36
C GLU A 56 -17.57 -7.09 13.39
N GLY A 57 -18.00 -7.63 12.26
CA GLY A 57 -18.60 -8.97 12.16
C GLY A 57 -17.60 -10.12 12.25
N ALA A 58 -16.30 -9.85 12.07
CA ALA A 58 -15.26 -10.86 12.15
C ALA A 58 -14.85 -11.14 13.60
N SER A 59 -14.65 -12.43 13.94
CA SER A 59 -14.17 -12.86 15.26
C SER A 59 -12.80 -13.53 15.16
N MET A 60 -12.03 -13.57 16.25
CA MET A 60 -10.77 -14.31 16.34
C MET A 60 -10.94 -15.81 16.03
N ARG A 61 -12.13 -16.38 16.29
CA ARG A 61 -12.46 -17.76 15.91
C ARG A 61 -12.61 -17.94 14.40
N ASP A 62 -13.20 -16.97 13.71
CA ASP A 62 -13.29 -16.99 12.25
C ASP A 62 -11.90 -16.92 11.63
N LEU A 63 -11.06 -16.03 12.14
CA LEU A 63 -9.68 -15.85 11.70
C LEU A 63 -8.84 -17.10 11.94
N SER A 64 -8.97 -17.75 13.11
CA SER A 64 -8.23 -18.99 13.40
C SER A 64 -8.63 -20.13 12.46
N ARG A 65 -9.94 -20.28 12.19
CA ARG A 65 -10.45 -21.28 11.23
C ARG A 65 -9.95 -21.02 9.82
N ALA A 66 -10.02 -19.78 9.34
CA ALA A 66 -9.54 -19.42 8.01
C ALA A 66 -8.02 -19.64 7.84
N ALA A 67 -7.25 -19.40 8.90
CA ALA A 67 -5.81 -19.61 8.91
C ALA A 67 -5.39 -21.09 9.12
N GLY A 68 -6.34 -22.00 9.36
CA GLY A 68 -6.04 -23.40 9.70
C GLY A 68 -5.26 -23.56 11.01
N MET A 69 -5.49 -22.66 11.98
CA MET A 69 -4.78 -22.63 13.27
C MET A 69 -5.75 -22.82 14.44
N SER A 70 -5.25 -23.31 15.57
CA SER A 70 -6.00 -23.25 16.80
C SER A 70 -6.14 -21.80 17.27
N LEU A 71 -7.22 -21.50 18.02
CA LEU A 71 -7.43 -20.19 18.59
C LEU A 71 -6.28 -19.76 19.51
N ALA A 72 -5.75 -20.68 20.32
CA ALA A 72 -4.57 -20.44 21.14
C ALA A 72 -3.33 -20.15 20.30
N GLY A 73 -3.16 -20.87 19.17
CA GLY A 73 -2.07 -20.63 18.23
C GLY A 73 -2.17 -19.23 17.58
N LEU A 74 -3.38 -18.75 17.29
CA LEU A 74 -3.58 -17.40 16.76
C LEU A 74 -3.25 -16.32 17.81
N TYR A 75 -3.70 -16.52 19.06
CA TYR A 75 -3.35 -15.61 20.17
C TYR A 75 -1.88 -15.57 20.54
N HIS A 76 -1.12 -16.59 20.12
CA HIS A 76 0.34 -16.55 20.26
C HIS A 76 0.99 -15.47 19.36
N TYR A 77 0.36 -15.14 18.24
CA TYR A 77 0.84 -14.13 17.29
C TYR A 77 0.21 -12.75 17.50
N PHE A 78 -1.07 -12.69 17.85
CA PHE A 78 -1.86 -11.46 17.92
C PHE A 78 -2.74 -11.44 19.15
N ASP A 79 -2.71 -10.35 19.88
CA ASP A 79 -3.53 -10.18 21.09
C ASP A 79 -4.98 -9.86 20.73
N SER A 80 -5.24 -9.30 19.55
CA SER A 80 -6.56 -8.82 19.13
C SER A 80 -6.76 -8.83 17.61
N LYS A 81 -8.01 -8.68 17.16
CA LYS A 81 -8.32 -8.42 15.75
C LYS A 81 -7.82 -7.04 15.28
N GLU A 82 -7.66 -6.07 16.20
CA GLU A 82 -7.06 -4.76 15.90
C GLU A 82 -5.58 -4.89 15.53
N ASP A 83 -4.84 -5.80 16.17
CA ASP A 83 -3.46 -6.09 15.81
C ASP A 83 -3.32 -6.61 14.39
N LEU A 84 -4.23 -7.53 14.02
CA LEU A 84 -4.29 -8.06 12.65
C LEU A 84 -4.62 -6.98 11.63
N LEU A 85 -5.61 -6.13 11.90
CA LEU A 85 -5.97 -5.02 11.03
C LEU A 85 -4.80 -4.06 10.84
N TYR A 86 -4.14 -3.68 11.93
CA TYR A 86 -2.96 -2.83 11.89
C TYR A 86 -1.84 -3.45 11.05
N LEU A 87 -1.52 -4.73 11.26
CA LEU A 87 -0.46 -5.40 10.53
C LEU A 87 -0.80 -5.59 9.05
N ILE A 88 -2.06 -5.88 8.70
CA ILE A 88 -2.52 -5.90 7.30
C ILE A 88 -2.26 -4.55 6.64
N GLN A 89 -2.67 -3.46 7.28
CA GLN A 89 -2.48 -2.12 6.72
C GLN A 89 -1.00 -1.75 6.61
N LYS A 90 -0.23 -1.97 7.68
CA LYS A 90 1.22 -1.68 7.70
C LYS A 90 1.97 -2.47 6.63
N HIS A 91 1.77 -3.79 6.59
CA HIS A 91 2.42 -4.66 5.61
C HIS A 91 2.07 -4.26 4.18
N THR A 92 0.79 -4.01 3.90
CA THR A 92 0.33 -3.62 2.57
C THR A 92 0.99 -2.33 2.09
N PHE A 93 0.98 -1.27 2.92
CA PHE A 93 1.58 0.01 2.52
C PHE A 93 3.11 -0.06 2.44
N ARG A 94 3.77 -0.77 3.34
CA ARG A 94 5.22 -0.95 3.25
C ARG A 94 5.61 -1.71 1.99
N THR A 95 4.95 -2.82 1.70
CA THR A 95 5.21 -3.62 0.49
C THR A 95 5.03 -2.81 -0.80
N ILE A 96 3.95 -2.02 -0.90
CA ILE A 96 3.73 -1.22 -2.12
C ILE A 96 4.79 -0.12 -2.29
N ILE A 97 5.23 0.49 -1.18
CA ILE A 97 6.29 1.52 -1.19
C ILE A 97 7.64 0.91 -1.57
N GLU A 98 8.04 -0.20 -0.95
CA GLU A 98 9.30 -0.89 -1.22
C GLU A 98 9.38 -1.35 -2.69
N ARG A 99 8.32 -1.99 -3.19
CA ARG A 99 8.24 -2.40 -4.62
C ARG A 99 8.33 -1.20 -5.55
N LEU A 100 7.68 -0.09 -5.21
CA LEU A 100 7.76 1.14 -6.00
C LEU A 100 9.17 1.70 -6.03
N GLN A 101 9.83 1.80 -4.88
CA GLN A 101 11.19 2.32 -4.78
C GLN A 101 12.17 1.48 -5.62
N GLU A 102 12.03 0.15 -5.62
CA GLU A 102 12.85 -0.74 -6.43
C GLU A 102 12.60 -0.51 -7.94
N ARG A 103 11.34 -0.47 -8.37
CA ARG A 103 10.98 -0.24 -9.79
C ARG A 103 11.38 1.14 -10.29
N LEU A 104 11.40 2.16 -9.42
CA LEU A 104 11.82 3.52 -9.77
C LEU A 104 13.32 3.63 -10.07
N LYS A 105 14.16 2.70 -9.62
CA LYS A 105 15.61 2.70 -9.92
C LYS A 105 15.88 2.58 -11.42
N ASP A 106 15.04 1.82 -12.13
CA ASP A 106 15.18 1.57 -13.56
C ASP A 106 14.41 2.58 -14.43
N SER A 107 13.58 3.44 -13.81
CA SER A 107 12.73 4.39 -14.53
C SER A 107 13.48 5.68 -14.87
N LYS A 108 13.59 6.01 -16.15
CA LYS A 108 14.29 7.21 -16.64
C LYS A 108 13.30 8.27 -17.12
N GLY A 109 13.45 9.50 -16.59
CA GLY A 109 12.59 10.64 -16.91
C GLY A 109 11.29 10.68 -16.08
N ALA A 110 10.78 11.89 -15.86
CA ALA A 110 9.67 12.11 -14.94
C ALA A 110 8.37 11.44 -15.38
N GLU A 111 8.08 11.42 -16.69
CA GLU A 111 6.88 10.74 -17.22
C GLU A 111 6.93 9.23 -16.98
N ALA A 112 8.05 8.57 -17.25
CA ALA A 112 8.23 7.14 -17.03
C ALA A 112 8.07 6.79 -15.55
N ARG A 113 8.58 7.62 -14.65
CA ARG A 113 8.44 7.42 -13.20
C ARG A 113 6.99 7.52 -12.72
N VAL A 114 6.19 8.44 -13.28
CA VAL A 114 4.74 8.50 -13.00
C VAL A 114 4.03 7.25 -13.52
N ARG A 115 4.37 6.75 -14.72
CA ARG A 115 3.84 5.49 -15.25
C ARG A 115 4.19 4.32 -14.34
N THR A 116 5.43 4.22 -13.90
CA THR A 116 5.89 3.18 -12.95
C THR A 116 5.10 3.24 -11.64
N PHE A 117 4.78 4.43 -11.13
CA PHE A 117 3.92 4.57 -9.95
C PHE A 117 2.53 3.98 -10.19
N ILE A 118 1.88 4.31 -11.30
CA ILE A 118 0.54 3.83 -11.65
C ILE A 118 0.55 2.31 -11.85
N GLU A 119 1.52 1.77 -12.59
CA GLU A 119 1.70 0.34 -12.78
C GLU A 119 1.89 -0.40 -11.46
N ASN A 120 2.81 0.06 -10.61
CA ASN A 120 3.07 -0.56 -9.32
C ASN A 120 1.82 -0.58 -8.44
N HIS A 121 1.05 0.51 -8.44
CA HIS A 121 -0.19 0.61 -7.69
C HIS A 121 -1.23 -0.40 -8.17
N LEU A 122 -1.49 -0.43 -9.48
CA LEU A 122 -2.51 -1.31 -10.07
C LEU A 122 -2.12 -2.78 -9.99
N ASP A 123 -0.87 -3.13 -10.25
CA ASP A 123 -0.35 -4.50 -10.06
C ASP A 123 -0.62 -5.01 -8.65
N TYR A 124 -0.31 -4.16 -7.65
CA TYR A 124 -0.49 -4.54 -6.25
C TYR A 124 -1.96 -4.63 -5.86
N PHE A 125 -2.78 -3.65 -6.27
CA PHE A 125 -4.20 -3.58 -5.97
C PHE A 125 -4.97 -4.75 -6.57
N LEU A 126 -4.72 -5.07 -7.84
CA LEU A 126 -5.43 -6.17 -8.51
C LEU A 126 -5.02 -7.54 -7.97
N ALA A 127 -3.76 -7.69 -7.54
CA ALA A 127 -3.29 -8.92 -6.90
C ALA A 127 -3.79 -9.07 -5.44
N ASN A 128 -4.18 -7.98 -4.76
CA ASN A 128 -4.51 -7.97 -3.32
C ASN A 128 -5.84 -7.26 -3.03
N LYS A 129 -6.87 -7.50 -3.84
CA LYS A 129 -8.18 -6.80 -3.78
C LYS A 129 -8.81 -6.80 -2.39
N GLU A 130 -8.70 -7.90 -1.67
CA GLU A 130 -9.28 -8.05 -0.33
C GLU A 130 -8.58 -7.15 0.69
N ALA A 131 -7.25 -7.17 0.72
CA ALA A 131 -6.48 -6.26 1.57
C ALA A 131 -6.80 -4.80 1.24
N MET A 132 -6.93 -4.46 -0.04
CA MET A 132 -7.24 -3.10 -0.47
C MET A 132 -8.64 -2.65 -0.04
N LYS A 133 -9.63 -3.55 -0.10
CA LYS A 133 -10.98 -3.25 0.42
C LYS A 133 -10.95 -2.97 1.93
N VAL A 134 -10.21 -3.76 2.69
CA VAL A 134 -10.01 -3.52 4.12
C VAL A 134 -9.36 -2.15 4.38
N LEU A 135 -8.35 -1.77 3.60
CA LEU A 135 -7.68 -0.47 3.73
C LEU A 135 -8.58 0.74 3.46
N THR A 136 -9.57 0.59 2.60
CA THR A 136 -10.46 1.69 2.23
C THR A 136 -11.65 1.86 3.16
N HIS A 137 -12.05 0.81 3.86
CA HIS A 137 -13.26 0.82 4.70
C HIS A 137 -12.98 0.92 6.20
N GLU A 138 -11.77 0.59 6.66
CA GLU A 138 -11.44 0.48 8.08
C GLU A 138 -10.44 1.55 8.54
N ASP A 139 -10.51 2.74 7.92
CA ASP A 139 -9.52 3.81 8.15
C ASP A 139 -9.57 4.38 9.56
N ASP A 140 -10.76 4.48 10.17
CA ASP A 140 -10.98 5.06 11.48
C ASP A 140 -11.03 4.03 12.63
N THR A 141 -10.88 2.74 12.30
CA THR A 141 -11.02 1.66 13.29
C THR A 141 -9.82 1.57 14.22
N LEU A 142 -8.62 1.90 13.72
CA LEU A 142 -7.39 1.84 14.53
C LEU A 142 -7.29 3.01 15.51
N LYS A 143 -7.25 2.69 16.80
CA LYS A 143 -7.12 3.65 17.88
C LYS A 143 -5.66 3.84 18.30
N ASN A 144 -5.40 4.85 19.13
CA ASN A 144 -4.09 5.12 19.71
C ASN A 144 -2.97 5.41 18.69
N GLY A 145 -1.73 5.08 19.05
CA GLY A 145 -0.55 5.33 18.23
C GLY A 145 -0.54 4.61 16.87
N ARG A 146 -1.18 3.45 16.78
CA ARG A 146 -1.26 2.63 15.55
C ARG A 146 -1.95 3.36 14.39
N GLY A 147 -3.08 4.00 14.66
CA GLY A 147 -3.74 4.82 13.64
C GLY A 147 -2.86 6.00 13.17
N ALA A 148 -2.10 6.61 14.07
CA ALA A 148 -1.16 7.67 13.72
C ALA A 148 -0.02 7.16 12.82
N GLU A 149 0.51 5.97 13.10
CA GLU A 149 1.55 5.33 12.28
C GLU A 149 1.04 4.99 10.88
N ILE A 150 -0.12 4.35 10.76
CA ILE A 150 -0.72 4.06 9.45
C ILE A 150 -0.96 5.33 8.65
N ARG A 151 -1.49 6.39 9.29
CA ARG A 151 -1.64 7.70 8.62
C ARG A 151 -0.29 8.29 8.19
N ALA A 152 0.79 8.05 8.94
CA ALA A 152 2.13 8.49 8.54
C ALA A 152 2.61 7.77 7.28
N ILE A 153 2.44 6.44 7.21
CA ILE A 153 2.82 5.65 6.03
C ILE A 153 1.96 6.03 4.81
N LYS A 154 0.65 6.27 4.99
CA LYS A 154 -0.23 6.77 3.92
C LYS A 154 0.23 8.14 3.41
N ARG A 155 0.63 9.04 4.31
CA ARG A 155 1.19 10.35 3.92
C ARG A 155 2.51 10.21 3.18
N GLU A 156 3.36 9.26 3.55
CA GLU A 156 4.60 8.94 2.83
C GLU A 156 4.29 8.53 1.38
N TYR A 157 3.35 7.60 1.19
CA TYR A 157 2.95 7.16 -0.16
C TYR A 157 2.34 8.29 -0.99
N TYR A 158 1.48 9.12 -0.37
CA TYR A 158 0.95 10.34 -0.99
C TYR A 158 2.07 11.29 -1.42
N LYS A 159 3.07 11.50 -0.54
CA LYS A 159 4.20 12.39 -0.82
C LYS A 159 5.05 11.89 -1.98
N ILE A 160 5.31 10.59 -2.06
CA ILE A 160 6.03 10.01 -3.21
C ILE A 160 5.30 10.33 -4.52
N CYS A 161 3.99 10.12 -4.58
CA CYS A 161 3.18 10.47 -5.75
C CYS A 161 3.26 11.96 -6.09
N LEU A 162 3.13 12.83 -5.08
CA LEU A 162 3.22 14.28 -5.26
C LEU A 162 4.58 14.70 -5.82
N ASP A 163 5.67 14.18 -5.26
CA ASP A 163 7.04 14.50 -5.68
C ASP A 163 7.25 14.08 -7.16
N LEU A 164 6.78 12.90 -7.56
CA LEU A 164 6.85 12.44 -8.96
C LEU A 164 6.08 13.35 -9.92
N LEU A 165 4.91 13.82 -9.54
CA LEU A 165 4.10 14.74 -10.36
C LEU A 165 4.70 16.16 -10.40
N GLU A 166 5.31 16.62 -9.33
CA GLU A 166 6.02 17.89 -9.30
C GLU A 166 7.31 17.84 -10.15
N ASP A 167 8.00 16.69 -10.17
CA ASP A 167 9.13 16.46 -11.09
C ASP A 167 8.67 16.52 -12.55
N LEU A 168 7.55 15.87 -12.89
CA LEU A 168 6.96 15.93 -14.22
C LEU A 168 6.56 17.35 -14.60
N ARG A 169 5.94 18.08 -13.65
CA ARG A 169 5.55 19.48 -13.86
C ARG A 169 6.74 20.37 -14.18
N ARG A 170 7.84 20.19 -13.45
CA ARG A 170 9.10 20.95 -13.65
C ARG A 170 9.77 20.58 -14.99
N GLU A 171 9.92 19.28 -15.27
CA GLU A 171 10.59 18.79 -16.49
C GLU A 171 9.89 19.26 -17.76
N LYS A 172 8.55 19.26 -17.75
CA LYS A 172 7.73 19.61 -18.94
C LYS A 172 7.22 21.06 -18.95
N GLY A 173 7.53 21.89 -17.95
CA GLY A 173 7.06 23.27 -17.86
C GLY A 173 5.53 23.39 -17.72
N LEU A 174 4.86 22.44 -17.06
CA LEU A 174 3.42 22.33 -17.00
C LEU A 174 2.80 23.21 -15.90
N GLN A 175 1.52 23.54 -16.08
CA GLN A 175 0.74 24.34 -15.13
C GLN A 175 -0.47 23.55 -14.66
N PHE A 176 -0.33 22.87 -13.51
CA PHE A 176 -1.43 22.20 -12.82
C PHE A 176 -1.21 22.23 -11.29
N SER A 177 -2.26 21.97 -10.53
CA SER A 177 -2.16 21.81 -9.09
C SER A 177 -1.69 20.39 -8.76
N GLY A 178 -0.50 20.24 -8.19
CA GLY A 178 0.04 18.94 -7.78
C GLY A 178 -0.92 18.21 -6.84
N ARG A 179 -1.50 18.92 -5.85
CA ARG A 179 -2.49 18.34 -4.94
C ARG A 179 -3.71 17.77 -5.66
N LEU A 180 -4.30 18.54 -6.61
CA LEU A 180 -5.46 18.07 -7.36
C LEU A 180 -5.11 16.91 -8.29
N ALA A 181 -3.92 16.93 -8.88
CA ALA A 181 -3.45 15.82 -9.72
C ALA A 181 -3.28 14.53 -8.92
N VAL A 182 -2.69 14.59 -7.71
CA VAL A 182 -2.58 13.42 -6.81
C VAL A 182 -3.96 12.91 -6.43
N LEU A 183 -4.87 13.79 -5.97
CA LEU A 183 -6.22 13.37 -5.58
C LEU A 183 -7.02 12.79 -6.74
N GLY A 184 -6.91 13.38 -7.94
CA GLY A 184 -7.52 12.85 -9.15
C GLY A 184 -6.97 11.48 -9.54
N LEU A 185 -5.64 11.31 -9.48
CA LEU A 185 -5.00 10.04 -9.76
C LEU A 185 -5.45 8.96 -8.76
N PHE A 186 -5.38 9.22 -7.46
CA PHE A 186 -5.84 8.25 -6.45
C PHE A 186 -7.34 7.97 -6.57
N GLY A 187 -8.18 8.96 -6.88
CA GLY A 187 -9.60 8.74 -7.16
C GLY A 187 -9.82 7.76 -8.32
N MET A 188 -8.98 7.85 -9.36
CA MET A 188 -9.06 6.96 -10.52
C MET A 188 -8.55 5.54 -10.22
N ILE A 189 -7.38 5.41 -9.58
CA ILE A 189 -6.73 4.10 -9.40
C ILE A 189 -7.19 3.34 -8.15
N ASN A 190 -7.64 4.03 -7.08
CA ASN A 190 -8.14 3.37 -5.88
C ASN A 190 -9.53 2.73 -6.09
N TRP A 191 -10.35 3.26 -7.01
CA TRP A 191 -11.72 2.79 -7.19
C TRP A 191 -11.83 1.49 -7.99
N ILE A 192 -10.71 1.02 -8.56
CA ILE A 192 -10.64 -0.15 -9.46
C ILE A 192 -11.19 -1.44 -8.81
N TYR A 193 -11.02 -1.62 -7.51
CA TYR A 193 -11.48 -2.82 -6.81
C TYR A 193 -13.01 -3.00 -6.82
N THR A 194 -13.77 -1.93 -7.06
CA THR A 194 -15.24 -1.95 -7.04
C THR A 194 -15.85 -2.46 -8.34
N TRP A 195 -15.18 -2.25 -9.47
CA TRP A 195 -15.73 -2.56 -10.78
C TRP A 195 -14.91 -3.53 -11.62
N HIS A 196 -13.61 -3.70 -11.35
CA HIS A 196 -12.76 -4.59 -12.15
C HIS A 196 -13.18 -6.05 -12.05
N ASN A 197 -13.51 -6.62 -13.21
CA ASN A 197 -13.85 -8.02 -13.37
C ASN A 197 -12.81 -8.71 -14.28
N PRO A 198 -11.96 -9.63 -13.75
CA PRO A 198 -10.87 -10.24 -14.51
C PRO A 198 -11.34 -11.13 -15.70
N ARG A 199 -12.66 -11.36 -15.84
CA ARG A 199 -13.21 -12.13 -16.96
C ARG A 199 -13.51 -11.30 -18.20
N VAL A 200 -13.68 -9.97 -18.03
CA VAL A 200 -14.11 -9.06 -19.11
C VAL A 200 -13.20 -7.85 -19.25
N ASP A 201 -12.52 -7.47 -18.19
CA ASP A 201 -11.65 -6.29 -18.18
C ASP A 201 -10.20 -6.67 -18.54
N LEU A 202 -9.42 -5.65 -18.88
CA LEU A 202 -8.00 -5.78 -19.17
C LEU A 202 -7.24 -6.35 -17.97
N ASP A 203 -6.13 -7.03 -18.23
CA ASP A 203 -5.20 -7.41 -17.18
C ASP A 203 -4.54 -6.18 -16.51
N ALA A 204 -3.83 -6.40 -15.41
CA ALA A 204 -3.24 -5.32 -14.61
C ALA A 204 -2.30 -4.42 -15.44
N ARG A 205 -1.53 -5.01 -16.36
CA ARG A 205 -0.56 -4.28 -17.18
C ARG A 205 -1.25 -3.40 -18.22
N ALA A 206 -2.17 -3.97 -18.99
CA ALA A 206 -2.92 -3.24 -20.00
C ALA A 206 -3.79 -2.15 -19.35
N MET A 207 -4.39 -2.44 -18.19
CA MET A 207 -5.13 -1.47 -17.40
C MET A 207 -4.25 -0.30 -16.95
N ALA A 208 -3.05 -0.60 -16.46
CA ALA A 208 -2.09 0.43 -16.04
C ALA A 208 -1.65 1.32 -17.21
N GLU A 209 -1.45 0.75 -18.38
CA GLU A 209 -1.10 1.49 -19.60
C GLU A 209 -2.23 2.46 -20.00
N GLU A 210 -3.47 1.97 -20.08
CA GLU A 210 -4.62 2.80 -20.44
C GLU A 210 -4.88 3.91 -19.41
N MET A 211 -4.87 3.59 -18.11
CA MET A 211 -5.05 4.59 -17.06
C MET A 211 -3.92 5.62 -17.03
N SER A 212 -2.68 5.19 -17.25
CA SER A 212 -1.54 6.10 -17.40
C SER A 212 -1.73 7.05 -18.58
N ASN A 213 -2.17 6.53 -19.73
CA ASN A 213 -2.43 7.34 -20.93
C ASN A 213 -3.54 8.35 -20.70
N LEU A 214 -4.66 7.94 -20.08
CA LEU A 214 -5.76 8.83 -19.73
C LEU A 214 -5.31 9.96 -18.79
N PHE A 215 -4.64 9.61 -17.72
CA PHE A 215 -4.17 10.58 -16.74
C PHE A 215 -3.14 11.54 -17.32
N LEU A 216 -2.09 11.01 -17.96
CA LEU A 216 -1.00 11.80 -18.49
C LEU A 216 -1.45 12.71 -19.65
N ARG A 217 -2.34 12.28 -20.55
CA ARG A 217 -2.91 13.15 -21.57
C ARG A 217 -3.63 14.36 -20.99
N GLY A 218 -4.36 14.15 -19.87
CA GLY A 218 -5.01 15.26 -19.17
C GLY A 218 -4.04 16.23 -18.52
N VAL A 219 -2.95 15.71 -17.93
CA VAL A 219 -1.93 16.50 -17.22
C VAL A 219 -0.98 17.21 -18.20
N LEU A 220 -0.55 16.50 -19.27
CA LEU A 220 0.40 17.03 -20.26
C LEU A 220 -0.25 18.05 -21.21
N ASN A 221 -1.55 17.94 -21.44
CA ASN A 221 -2.31 18.86 -22.30
C ASN A 221 -3.43 19.56 -21.52
N PRO A 222 -3.10 20.34 -20.49
CA PRO A 222 -4.12 21.11 -19.79
C PRO A 222 -4.72 22.09 -20.80
N GLY A 223 -6.00 21.88 -21.14
CA GLY A 223 -6.72 22.79 -22.03
C GLY A 223 -6.51 24.23 -21.58
N LYS A 224 -6.62 25.21 -22.51
CA LYS A 224 -6.45 26.66 -22.24
C LYS A 224 -7.50 27.14 -21.22
N THR A 225 -7.39 26.71 -19.97
CA THR A 225 -8.23 27.23 -18.88
C THR A 225 -7.69 28.60 -18.51
N LYS A 226 -8.35 29.67 -19.01
CA LYS A 226 -8.13 31.03 -18.52
C LYS A 226 -8.45 31.04 -17.03
N ARG A 227 -7.43 30.91 -16.16
CA ARG A 227 -7.58 31.14 -14.72
C ARG A 227 -7.97 32.62 -14.51
N LYS A 228 -9.24 32.88 -14.25
CA LYS A 228 -9.63 34.05 -13.44
C LYS A 228 -9.22 33.73 -12.01
N ILE A 229 -8.02 34.16 -11.62
CA ILE A 229 -7.66 34.27 -10.20
C ILE A 229 -8.56 35.40 -9.68
N ALA A 230 -9.60 35.03 -8.96
CA ALA A 230 -10.31 36.00 -8.14
C ALA A 230 -9.32 36.46 -7.07
N LYS A 231 -8.82 37.69 -7.21
CA LYS A 231 -8.22 38.46 -6.15
C LYS A 231 -9.32 38.71 -5.13
N THR A 232 -9.38 37.90 -4.08
CA THR A 232 -10.14 38.28 -2.88
C THR A 232 -9.27 39.28 -2.13
N SER A 233 -9.55 40.54 -2.32
CA SER A 233 -9.05 41.64 -1.49
C SER A 233 -9.90 41.69 -0.21
N ALA A 234 -9.21 42.03 0.86
CA ALA A 234 -9.64 42.37 2.21
C ALA A 234 -9.79 41.21 3.19
#